data_8f0b4177e1126f307ed6a7216a564789
#
_entry.id   8f0b4177e1126f307ed6a7216a564789
#
_cell.length_a   1.000
_cell.length_b   1.000
_cell.length_c   1.000
_cell.angle_alpha   90.00
_cell.angle_beta   90.00
_cell.angle_gamma   90.00
#
_symmetry.space_group_name_H-M   'P 1'
#
loop_
_entity.id
_entity.type
_entity.pdbx_description
1 polymer ?
#
loop_
_entity_poly.entity_id
_entity_poly.type
_entity_poly.pdbx_seq_one_letter_code
_entity_poly.pdbx_strand_id
1 'polypeptide(L)'
;VDKLRLLGAEASKDRFALMQRHLDFNELNAGSGVDVTLFQGAVWSHDGVVFFPDSAIEDMGVAATSARERTDYRGQKIAAKEVPCCRLDTLVGEDRQVDFLHLDIQGAEGELVSSHLEWLGESVASMMIATHSRPLEGELMVQLNAAGWILHREKPCRFNVGVPKADWTGETTLDGGQYWINAKFAH
;
A
#
# COMPACT_ATOMS: atom_id res chain seq x y z
N VAL A 1 14.94 -21.46 -6.27
CA VAL A 1 14.35 -20.21 -6.82
C VAL A 1 15.31 -19.75 -7.91
N ASP A 2 14.93 -19.93 -9.18
CA ASP A 2 15.85 -19.72 -10.30
C ASP A 2 16.11 -18.23 -10.57
N LYS A 3 15.21 -17.33 -10.16
CA LYS A 3 15.37 -15.90 -10.29
C LYS A 3 14.42 -15.15 -9.33
N LEU A 4 14.95 -14.24 -8.52
CA LEU A 4 14.12 -13.33 -7.70
C LEU A 4 13.80 -12.08 -8.53
N ARG A 5 12.54 -11.66 -8.52
CA ARG A 5 12.11 -10.38 -9.05
C ARG A 5 11.53 -9.53 -7.93
N LEU A 6 11.96 -8.30 -7.84
CA LEU A 6 11.52 -7.31 -6.87
C LEU A 6 10.93 -6.10 -7.61
N LEU A 7 9.68 -5.75 -7.26
CA LEU A 7 9.07 -4.51 -7.73
C LEU A 7 8.80 -3.62 -6.53
N GLY A 8 9.10 -2.33 -6.67
CA GLY A 8 8.84 -1.33 -5.64
C GLY A 8 8.22 -0.08 -6.24
N ALA A 9 7.23 0.49 -5.54
CA ALA A 9 6.62 1.76 -5.90
C ALA A 9 6.66 2.72 -4.70
N GLU A 10 7.02 3.97 -4.92
CA GLU A 10 7.07 5.00 -3.90
C GLU A 10 6.77 6.37 -4.52
N ALA A 11 5.75 7.06 -4.01
CA ALA A 11 5.29 8.34 -4.51
C ALA A 11 6.16 9.52 -4.05
N SER A 12 6.72 9.44 -2.85
CA SER A 12 7.62 10.45 -2.31
C SER A 12 9.00 10.37 -2.98
N LYS A 13 9.45 11.46 -3.58
CA LYS A 13 10.77 11.53 -4.22
C LYS A 13 11.92 11.19 -3.26
N ASP A 14 11.85 11.70 -2.03
CA ASP A 14 12.91 11.50 -1.05
C ASP A 14 12.96 10.06 -0.54
N ARG A 15 11.78 9.45 -0.30
CA ARG A 15 11.69 8.04 0.09
C ARG A 15 12.06 7.11 -1.07
N PHE A 16 11.70 7.48 -2.30
CA PHE A 16 12.14 6.75 -3.48
C PHE A 16 13.69 6.72 -3.59
N ALA A 17 14.34 7.87 -3.37
CA ALA A 17 15.80 7.92 -3.32
C ALA A 17 16.40 7.07 -2.18
N LEU A 18 15.72 7.00 -1.02
CA LEU A 18 16.12 6.11 0.07
C LEU A 18 15.95 4.63 -0.33
N MET A 19 14.86 4.27 -0.99
CA MET A 19 14.64 2.91 -1.51
C MET A 19 15.75 2.49 -2.46
N GLN A 20 16.15 3.37 -3.39
CA GLN A 20 17.30 3.11 -4.28
C GLN A 20 18.60 2.88 -3.50
N ARG A 21 18.89 3.73 -2.50
CA ARG A 21 20.08 3.58 -1.64
C ARG A 21 20.05 2.27 -0.83
N HIS A 22 18.88 1.81 -0.40
CA HIS A 22 18.75 0.53 0.28
C HIS A 22 19.07 -0.65 -0.64
N LEU A 23 18.67 -0.59 -1.91
CA LEU A 23 19.04 -1.60 -2.90
C LEU A 23 20.56 -1.63 -3.13
N ASP A 24 21.18 -0.46 -3.28
CA ASP A 24 22.63 -0.35 -3.43
C ASP A 24 23.39 -0.90 -2.22
N PHE A 25 22.94 -0.50 -1.02
CA PHE A 25 23.56 -0.92 0.24
C PHE A 25 23.47 -2.44 0.47
N ASN A 26 22.39 -3.07 0.01
CA ASN A 26 22.19 -4.52 0.14
C ASN A 26 22.66 -5.29 -1.11
N GLU A 27 23.36 -4.63 -2.03
CA GLU A 27 23.92 -5.22 -3.26
C GLU A 27 22.84 -5.91 -4.13
N LEU A 28 21.61 -5.38 -4.13
CA LEU A 28 20.48 -5.91 -4.89
C LEU A 28 20.33 -5.27 -6.29
N ASN A 29 21.35 -4.60 -6.77
CA ASN A 29 21.42 -3.97 -8.08
C ASN A 29 22.07 -4.92 -9.13
N ALA A 30 22.49 -4.34 -10.26
CA ALA A 30 23.00 -5.09 -11.41
C ALA A 30 24.11 -6.08 -11.02
N GLY A 31 23.90 -7.34 -11.33
CA GLY A 31 24.86 -8.45 -11.04
C GLY A 31 24.49 -9.34 -9.85
N SER A 32 23.50 -8.95 -9.04
CA SER A 32 23.07 -9.75 -7.87
C SER A 32 22.27 -11.02 -8.23
N GLY A 33 21.80 -11.15 -9.48
CA GLY A 33 20.85 -12.20 -9.88
C GLY A 33 19.38 -11.85 -9.54
N VAL A 34 19.14 -10.68 -8.92
CA VAL A 34 17.82 -10.13 -8.65
C VAL A 34 17.41 -9.19 -9.77
N ASP A 35 16.21 -9.36 -10.31
CA ASP A 35 15.59 -8.44 -11.28
C ASP A 35 14.81 -7.37 -10.53
N VAL A 36 15.31 -6.14 -10.49
CA VAL A 36 14.70 -5.04 -9.75
C VAL A 36 14.04 -4.05 -10.69
N THR A 37 12.76 -3.76 -10.44
CA THR A 37 12.02 -2.69 -11.11
C THR A 37 11.48 -1.73 -10.08
N LEU A 38 11.79 -0.44 -10.20
CA LEU A 38 11.29 0.61 -9.33
C LEU A 38 10.42 1.58 -10.10
N PHE A 39 9.31 1.97 -9.51
CA PHE A 39 8.38 2.97 -10.02
C PHE A 39 8.31 4.16 -9.06
N GLN A 40 8.71 5.34 -9.52
CA GLN A 40 8.55 6.58 -8.77
C GLN A 40 7.14 7.13 -9.00
N GLY A 41 6.21 6.71 -8.20
CA GLY A 41 4.79 7.04 -8.30
C GLY A 41 3.96 6.29 -7.29
N ALA A 42 2.69 6.58 -7.27
CA ALA A 42 1.72 5.89 -6.41
C ALA A 42 1.16 4.64 -7.12
N VAL A 43 0.88 3.61 -6.35
CA VAL A 43 -0.01 2.54 -6.81
C VAL A 43 -1.45 2.97 -6.52
N TRP A 44 -2.33 2.86 -7.50
CA TRP A 44 -3.69 3.39 -7.41
C TRP A 44 -4.72 2.54 -8.18
N SER A 45 -6.00 2.92 -8.10
CA SER A 45 -7.10 2.24 -8.78
C SER A 45 -7.15 2.45 -10.30
N HIS A 46 -6.32 3.36 -10.84
CA HIS A 46 -6.21 3.66 -12.27
C HIS A 46 -4.78 4.08 -12.63
N ASP A 47 -4.46 4.03 -13.92
CA ASP A 47 -3.24 4.60 -14.48
C ASP A 47 -3.43 6.10 -14.76
N GLY A 48 -2.39 6.92 -14.51
CA GLY A 48 -2.44 8.35 -14.75
C GLY A 48 -1.73 9.17 -13.69
N VAL A 49 -2.47 10.04 -13.01
CA VAL A 49 -1.96 10.91 -11.96
C VAL A 49 -2.88 10.93 -10.75
N VAL A 50 -2.29 11.07 -9.59
CA VAL A 50 -2.99 11.33 -8.31
C VAL A 50 -2.35 12.52 -7.62
N PHE A 51 -3.03 13.04 -6.59
CA PHE A 51 -2.49 14.12 -5.78
C PHE A 51 -1.82 13.54 -4.54
N PHE A 52 -0.57 13.93 -4.33
CA PHE A 52 0.22 13.54 -3.18
C PHE A 52 0.64 14.81 -2.42
N PRO A 53 0.48 14.87 -1.10
CA PRO A 53 0.84 16.05 -0.33
C PRO A 53 2.29 16.46 -0.53
N ASP A 54 2.48 17.74 -0.80
CA ASP A 54 3.80 18.36 -0.95
C ASP A 54 4.28 18.90 0.41
N SER A 55 4.25 18.04 1.42
CA SER A 55 4.74 18.43 2.73
C SER A 55 6.11 17.84 2.96
N ALA A 56 7.08 18.71 3.26
CA ALA A 56 8.32 18.34 3.92
C ALA A 56 8.10 17.89 5.38
N ILE A 57 6.85 17.62 5.76
CA ILE A 57 6.49 17.18 7.09
C ILE A 57 6.94 15.74 7.19
N GLU A 58 7.77 15.48 8.19
CA GLU A 58 8.22 14.16 8.65
C GLU A 58 7.06 13.25 9.12
N ASP A 59 5.83 13.61 8.76
CA ASP A 59 4.63 12.90 9.14
C ASP A 59 4.44 11.70 8.21
N MET A 60 4.65 10.52 8.78
CA MET A 60 4.66 9.23 8.07
C MET A 60 3.27 8.79 7.56
N GLY A 61 2.24 9.60 7.78
CA GLY A 61 0.84 9.26 7.54
C GLY A 61 0.18 9.97 6.37
N VAL A 62 0.82 10.05 5.20
CA VAL A 62 0.24 10.77 4.08
C VAL A 62 -0.13 9.84 2.92
N ALA A 63 -1.44 9.64 2.73
CA ALA A 63 -1.98 8.91 1.59
C ALA A 63 -2.05 9.77 0.32
N ALA A 64 -1.90 9.13 -0.84
CA ALA A 64 -2.33 9.69 -2.11
C ALA A 64 -3.86 9.92 -2.10
N THR A 65 -4.35 10.84 -2.91
CA THR A 65 -5.77 11.16 -3.00
C THR A 65 -6.16 11.59 -4.41
N SER A 66 -7.40 11.35 -4.79
CA SER A 66 -7.98 11.86 -6.03
C SER A 66 -8.31 13.37 -5.97
N ALA A 67 -8.28 13.99 -4.78
CA ALA A 67 -8.65 15.39 -4.57
C ALA A 67 -7.43 16.32 -4.53
N ARG A 68 -7.48 17.39 -5.32
CA ARG A 68 -6.41 18.41 -5.41
C ARG A 68 -6.22 19.21 -4.11
N GLU A 69 -7.27 19.36 -3.32
CA GLU A 69 -7.26 20.06 -2.04
C GLU A 69 -7.68 19.10 -0.93
N ARG A 70 -6.87 18.98 0.08
CA ARG A 70 -7.18 18.19 1.28
C ARG A 70 -7.00 19.07 2.52
N THR A 71 -7.82 18.79 3.50
CA THR A 71 -7.64 19.31 4.85
C THR A 71 -7.11 18.16 5.71
N ASP A 72 -6.01 18.36 6.43
CA ASP A 72 -5.52 17.36 7.38
C ASP A 72 -6.48 17.21 8.57
N TYR A 73 -6.21 16.23 9.43
CA TYR A 73 -7.00 16.00 10.65
C TYR A 73 -6.98 17.18 11.63
N ARG A 74 -6.09 18.17 11.43
CA ARG A 74 -6.00 19.43 12.21
C ARG A 74 -6.77 20.57 11.55
N GLY A 75 -7.41 20.35 10.39
CA GLY A 75 -8.13 21.36 9.65
C GLY A 75 -7.24 22.27 8.79
N GLN A 76 -5.96 21.93 8.60
CA GLN A 76 -5.05 22.71 7.74
C GLN A 76 -5.14 22.25 6.30
N LYS A 77 -5.21 23.20 5.37
CA LYS A 77 -5.12 22.89 3.94
C LYS A 77 -3.70 22.44 3.59
N ILE A 78 -3.60 21.24 3.05
CA ILE A 78 -2.33 20.70 2.54
C ILE A 78 -2.29 20.94 1.04
N ALA A 79 -1.22 21.61 0.58
CA ALA A 79 -0.92 21.67 -0.85
C ALA A 79 -0.57 20.26 -1.35
N ALA A 80 -1.16 19.86 -2.44
CA ALA A 80 -0.87 18.58 -3.07
C ALA A 80 -0.29 18.82 -4.46
N LYS A 81 0.69 18.00 -4.83
CA LYS A 81 1.27 17.95 -6.18
C LYS A 81 0.79 16.72 -6.92
N GLU A 82 0.72 16.82 -8.21
CA GLU A 82 0.48 15.67 -9.08
C GLU A 82 1.68 14.73 -9.06
N VAL A 83 1.42 13.44 -8.87
CA VAL A 83 2.42 12.38 -9.02
C VAL A 83 1.88 11.33 -9.97
N PRO A 84 2.74 10.66 -10.76
CA PRO A 84 2.33 9.54 -11.58
C PRO A 84 1.69 8.46 -10.72
N CYS A 85 0.69 7.77 -11.25
CA CYS A 85 0.16 6.57 -10.63
C CYS A 85 -0.07 5.47 -11.65
N CYS A 86 -0.04 4.24 -11.18
CA CYS A 86 -0.37 3.08 -11.98
C CYS A 86 -1.15 2.06 -11.15
N ARG A 87 -1.88 1.19 -11.87
CA ARG A 87 -2.53 0.02 -11.30
C ARG A 87 -1.50 -1.03 -10.90
N LEU A 88 -1.85 -1.92 -9.97
CA LEU A 88 -1.00 -3.06 -9.59
C LEU A 88 -0.74 -3.99 -10.78
N ASP A 89 -1.78 -4.34 -11.52
CA ASP A 89 -1.70 -5.20 -12.71
C ASP A 89 -0.84 -4.57 -13.81
N THR A 90 -0.92 -3.26 -14.02
CA THR A 90 -0.03 -2.51 -14.93
C THR A 90 1.44 -2.58 -14.46
N LEU A 91 1.70 -2.35 -13.17
CA LEU A 91 3.06 -2.37 -12.61
C LEU A 91 3.70 -3.76 -12.67
N VAL A 92 2.94 -4.79 -12.36
CA VAL A 92 3.43 -6.18 -12.31
C VAL A 92 3.54 -6.79 -13.70
N GLY A 93 2.59 -6.48 -14.60
CA GLY A 93 2.36 -7.11 -15.89
C GLY A 93 1.28 -8.19 -15.81
N GLU A 94 0.43 -8.27 -16.85
CA GLU A 94 -0.83 -9.02 -16.84
C GLU A 94 -0.70 -10.53 -16.54
N ASP A 95 0.35 -11.18 -17.04
CA ASP A 95 0.52 -12.64 -16.97
C ASP A 95 1.49 -13.08 -15.85
N ARG A 96 1.66 -12.28 -14.80
CA ARG A 96 2.67 -12.58 -13.78
C ARG A 96 2.07 -12.89 -12.43
N GLN A 97 2.54 -13.99 -11.85
CA GLN A 97 2.26 -14.33 -10.46
C GLN A 97 3.14 -13.53 -9.51
N VAL A 98 2.56 -13.13 -8.38
CA VAL A 98 3.22 -12.45 -7.26
C VAL A 98 3.17 -13.39 -6.06
N ASP A 99 4.31 -13.85 -5.59
CA ASP A 99 4.38 -14.74 -4.42
C ASP A 99 4.05 -13.99 -3.13
N PHE A 100 4.51 -12.73 -3.02
CA PHE A 100 4.28 -11.88 -1.86
C PHE A 100 4.09 -10.41 -2.27
N LEU A 101 2.99 -9.82 -1.84
CA LEU A 101 2.67 -8.40 -1.99
C LEU A 101 2.66 -7.71 -0.62
N HIS A 102 3.40 -6.61 -0.48
CA HIS A 102 3.33 -5.74 0.69
C HIS A 102 2.69 -4.41 0.32
N LEU A 103 1.62 -4.04 1.03
CA LEU A 103 0.90 -2.78 0.87
C LEU A 103 1.03 -1.95 2.14
N ASP A 104 1.58 -0.74 2.01
CA ASP A 104 1.65 0.29 3.04
C ASP A 104 1.50 1.67 2.36
N ILE A 105 0.25 2.07 2.11
CA ILE A 105 -0.10 3.27 1.34
C ILE A 105 -0.95 4.26 2.14
N GLN A 106 -0.82 4.17 3.45
CA GLN A 106 -1.27 5.17 4.42
C GLN A 106 -2.79 5.43 4.42
N GLY A 107 -3.59 4.36 4.33
CA GLY A 107 -5.05 4.39 4.46
C GLY A 107 -5.83 4.29 3.14
N ALA A 108 -5.14 4.15 2.00
CA ALA A 108 -5.78 3.90 0.70
C ALA A 108 -5.89 2.40 0.35
N GLU A 109 -5.49 1.51 1.27
CA GLU A 109 -5.43 0.06 1.05
C GLU A 109 -6.81 -0.54 0.72
N GLY A 110 -7.87 -0.06 1.37
CA GLY A 110 -9.24 -0.54 1.11
C GLY A 110 -9.70 -0.27 -0.33
N GLU A 111 -9.47 0.95 -0.83
CA GLU A 111 -9.78 1.32 -2.22
C GLU A 111 -8.92 0.52 -3.21
N LEU A 112 -7.63 0.40 -2.94
CA LEU A 112 -6.72 -0.35 -3.80
C LEU A 112 -7.11 -1.83 -3.88
N VAL A 113 -7.35 -2.47 -2.75
CA VAL A 113 -7.78 -3.88 -2.69
C VAL A 113 -9.10 -4.06 -3.42
N SER A 114 -10.10 -3.21 -3.15
CA SER A 114 -11.42 -3.27 -3.80
C SER A 114 -11.31 -3.17 -5.33
N SER A 115 -10.50 -2.24 -5.83
CA SER A 115 -10.35 -2.00 -7.27
C SER A 115 -9.55 -3.09 -8.02
N HIS A 116 -8.81 -3.94 -7.30
CA HIS A 116 -7.97 -4.99 -7.85
C HIS A 116 -8.36 -6.40 -7.38
N LEU A 117 -9.52 -6.56 -6.73
CA LEU A 117 -9.87 -7.78 -6.01
C LEU A 117 -9.82 -9.05 -6.89
N GLU A 118 -10.30 -8.95 -8.14
CA GLU A 118 -10.25 -10.04 -9.11
C GLU A 118 -8.80 -10.40 -9.47
N TRP A 119 -8.01 -9.39 -9.87
CA TRP A 119 -6.60 -9.59 -10.21
C TRP A 119 -5.77 -10.13 -9.03
N LEU A 120 -6.00 -9.62 -7.82
CA LEU A 120 -5.36 -10.13 -6.60
C LEU A 120 -5.68 -11.61 -6.40
N GLY A 121 -6.95 -12.00 -6.57
CA GLY A 121 -7.40 -13.38 -6.46
C GLY A 121 -6.77 -14.32 -7.49
N GLU A 122 -6.47 -13.83 -8.69
CA GLU A 122 -5.90 -14.61 -9.78
C GLU A 122 -4.37 -14.69 -9.75
N SER A 123 -3.71 -13.64 -9.27
CA SER A 123 -2.27 -13.42 -9.49
C SER A 123 -1.41 -13.40 -8.23
N VAL A 124 -1.99 -13.17 -7.03
CA VAL A 124 -1.22 -12.96 -5.81
C VAL A 124 -1.42 -14.12 -4.84
N ALA A 125 -0.31 -14.76 -4.42
CA ALA A 125 -0.35 -15.91 -3.52
C ALA A 125 -0.50 -15.50 -2.04
N SER A 126 0.19 -14.46 -1.62
CA SER A 126 0.09 -13.94 -0.25
C SER A 126 0.31 -12.42 -0.20
N MET A 127 -0.28 -11.76 0.80
CA MET A 127 -0.05 -10.34 0.98
C MET A 127 -0.03 -9.93 2.45
N MET A 128 0.76 -8.92 2.74
CA MET A 128 0.76 -8.19 3.99
C MET A 128 0.27 -6.78 3.74
N ILE A 129 -0.75 -6.38 4.49
CA ILE A 129 -1.35 -5.06 4.40
C ILE A 129 -1.12 -4.35 5.72
N ALA A 130 -0.37 -3.23 5.70
CA ALA A 130 -0.33 -2.32 6.82
C ALA A 130 -1.70 -1.65 6.97
N THR A 131 -2.17 -1.51 8.20
CA THR A 131 -3.50 -0.95 8.47
C THR A 131 -3.38 0.27 9.36
N HIS A 132 -4.09 1.33 9.01
CA HIS A 132 -3.95 2.63 9.63
C HIS A 132 -5.21 3.04 10.41
N SER A 133 -6.25 2.20 10.42
CA SER A 133 -7.45 2.42 11.22
C SER A 133 -8.25 1.13 11.45
N ARG A 134 -9.02 1.09 12.53
CA ARG A 134 -9.94 -0.05 12.82
C ARG A 134 -11.05 -0.22 11.78
N PRO A 135 -11.66 0.86 11.23
CA PRO A 135 -12.60 0.72 10.12
C PRO A 135 -11.98 0.03 8.90
N LEU A 136 -10.76 0.42 8.50
CA LEU A 136 -10.03 -0.19 7.39
C LEU A 136 -9.78 -1.70 7.63
N GLU A 137 -9.38 -2.09 8.85
CA GLU A 137 -9.19 -3.50 9.20
C GLU A 137 -10.47 -4.31 8.99
N GLY A 138 -11.59 -3.81 9.48
CA GLY A 138 -12.89 -4.46 9.31
C GLY A 138 -13.34 -4.54 7.85
N GLU A 139 -13.11 -3.49 7.07
CA GLU A 139 -13.41 -3.45 5.64
C GLU A 139 -12.61 -4.52 4.87
N LEU A 140 -11.30 -4.58 5.08
CA LEU A 140 -10.42 -5.58 4.47
C LEU A 140 -10.82 -7.01 4.84
N MET A 141 -11.17 -7.25 6.11
CA MET A 141 -11.66 -8.56 6.57
C MET A 141 -12.91 -9.00 5.82
N VAL A 142 -13.86 -8.10 5.61
CA VAL A 142 -15.10 -8.41 4.88
C VAL A 142 -14.81 -8.69 3.41
N GLN A 143 -14.05 -7.82 2.74
CA GLN A 143 -13.77 -7.92 1.32
C GLN A 143 -12.96 -9.18 0.98
N LEU A 144 -11.84 -9.37 1.67
CA LEU A 144 -10.90 -10.45 1.38
C LEU A 144 -11.45 -11.82 1.75
N ASN A 145 -12.16 -11.93 2.88
CA ASN A 145 -12.81 -13.20 3.25
C ASN A 145 -13.90 -13.59 2.23
N ALA A 146 -14.69 -12.62 1.75
CA ALA A 146 -15.70 -12.88 0.72
C ALA A 146 -15.06 -13.29 -0.62
N ALA A 147 -13.83 -12.86 -0.91
CA ALA A 147 -13.05 -13.22 -2.09
C ALA A 147 -12.23 -14.52 -1.91
N GLY A 148 -12.39 -15.25 -0.80
CA GLY A 148 -11.73 -16.53 -0.58
C GLY A 148 -10.31 -16.44 -0.01
N TRP A 149 -9.91 -15.29 0.51
CA TRP A 149 -8.64 -15.13 1.20
C TRP A 149 -8.73 -15.59 2.65
N ILE A 150 -7.64 -16.12 3.18
CA ILE A 150 -7.50 -16.61 4.55
C ILE A 150 -6.68 -15.62 5.35
N LEU A 151 -7.27 -15.00 6.37
CA LEU A 151 -6.52 -14.20 7.33
C LEU A 151 -5.66 -15.13 8.19
N HIS A 152 -4.36 -15.11 7.96
CA HIS A 152 -3.41 -16.00 8.64
C HIS A 152 -2.87 -15.38 9.93
N ARG A 153 -2.59 -14.07 9.91
CA ARG A 153 -2.12 -13.32 11.09
C ARG A 153 -2.65 -11.91 11.09
N GLU A 154 -2.86 -11.37 12.27
CA GLU A 154 -3.26 -10.00 12.50
C GLU A 154 -2.52 -9.40 13.69
N LYS A 155 -2.16 -8.13 13.55
CA LYS A 155 -1.80 -7.22 14.63
C LYS A 155 -2.75 -6.02 14.53
N PRO A 156 -3.76 -5.89 15.42
CA PRO A 156 -4.73 -4.81 15.31
C PRO A 156 -4.12 -3.43 15.57
N CYS A 157 -4.63 -2.41 14.90
CA CYS A 157 -4.36 -1.01 15.23
C CYS A 157 -4.74 -0.71 16.68
N ARG A 158 -3.98 0.17 17.32
CA ARG A 158 -4.37 0.80 18.59
C ARG A 158 -4.81 2.23 18.34
N PHE A 159 -5.84 2.66 19.05
CA PHE A 159 -6.41 3.99 18.92
C PHE A 159 -6.84 4.56 20.26
N ASN A 160 -6.99 5.88 20.31
CA ASN A 160 -7.49 6.56 21.49
C ASN A 160 -8.99 6.33 21.66
N VAL A 161 -9.40 6.00 22.89
CA VAL A 161 -10.80 5.83 23.26
C VAL A 161 -11.26 6.98 24.15
N GLY A 162 -12.61 7.16 24.23
CA GLY A 162 -13.21 8.15 25.13
C GLY A 162 -13.22 9.59 24.60
N VAL A 163 -12.86 9.80 23.35
CA VAL A 163 -12.94 11.11 22.68
C VAL A 163 -14.12 11.10 21.72
N PRO A 164 -15.08 12.04 21.82
CA PRO A 164 -16.14 12.16 20.83
C PRO A 164 -15.55 12.55 19.47
N LYS A 165 -15.65 11.68 18.47
CA LYS A 165 -15.15 11.97 17.13
C LYS A 165 -16.10 11.50 16.04
N ALA A 166 -16.08 12.23 14.93
CA ALA A 166 -16.89 11.96 13.77
C ALA A 166 -16.37 10.75 12.96
N ASP A 167 -15.07 10.47 13.05
CA ASP A 167 -14.45 9.32 12.41
C ASP A 167 -13.31 8.78 13.29
N TRP A 168 -13.02 7.50 13.13
CA TRP A 168 -12.00 6.77 13.90
C TRP A 168 -10.63 6.70 13.21
N THR A 169 -10.50 7.24 12.01
CA THR A 169 -9.28 7.12 11.20
C THR A 169 -8.13 7.95 11.75
N GLY A 170 -8.42 9.16 12.25
CA GLY A 170 -7.41 10.05 12.82
C GLY A 170 -6.99 9.75 14.27
N GLU A 171 -7.48 8.68 14.88
CA GLU A 171 -7.22 8.34 16.28
C GLU A 171 -6.25 7.17 16.46
N THR A 172 -5.75 6.62 15.40
CA THR A 172 -4.77 5.55 15.45
C THR A 172 -3.47 6.04 16.10
N THR A 173 -3.03 5.35 17.14
CA THR A 173 -1.80 5.64 17.90
C THR A 173 -0.69 4.65 17.59
N LEU A 174 -1.05 3.52 17.01
CA LEU A 174 -0.12 2.48 16.56
C LEU A 174 -0.78 1.72 15.40
N ASP A 175 -0.08 1.68 14.29
CA ASP A 175 -0.52 0.96 13.11
C ASP A 175 -0.59 -0.54 13.32
N GLY A 176 -1.51 -1.15 12.62
CA GLY A 176 -1.73 -2.57 12.58
C GLY A 176 -1.14 -3.23 11.34
N GLY A 177 -1.54 -4.47 11.14
CA GLY A 177 -1.19 -5.21 9.92
C GLY A 177 -1.92 -6.53 9.85
N GLN A 178 -2.25 -6.93 8.65
CA GLN A 178 -2.95 -8.18 8.34
C GLN A 178 -2.14 -8.97 7.30
N TYR A 179 -1.88 -10.24 7.59
CA TYR A 179 -1.25 -11.16 6.66
C TYR A 179 -2.28 -12.14 6.11
N TRP A 180 -2.42 -12.14 4.79
CA TRP A 180 -3.42 -12.90 4.06
C TRP A 180 -2.77 -13.93 3.14
N ILE A 181 -3.39 -15.10 3.05
CA ILE A 181 -3.02 -16.18 2.13
C ILE A 181 -4.20 -16.41 1.18
N ASN A 182 -3.92 -16.42 -0.11
CA ASN A 182 -4.91 -16.76 -1.11
C ASN A 182 -5.16 -18.27 -1.13
N ALA A 183 -6.40 -18.69 -0.86
CA ALA A 183 -6.75 -20.10 -0.81
C ALA A 183 -6.47 -20.86 -2.11
N LYS A 184 -6.47 -20.16 -3.26
CA LYS A 184 -6.15 -20.73 -4.58
C LYS A 184 -4.72 -21.25 -4.67
N PHE A 185 -3.78 -20.65 -3.94
CA PHE A 185 -2.35 -20.98 -3.95
C PHE A 185 -1.89 -21.70 -2.67
N ALA A 186 -2.79 -21.90 -1.69
CA ALA A 186 -2.48 -22.62 -0.46
C ALA A 186 -2.41 -24.14 -0.76
N HIS A 187 -1.21 -24.69 -0.68
CA HIS A 187 -0.92 -26.12 -0.85
C HIS A 187 -0.58 -26.77 0.49
#